data_c8dc94b86f73ff3b965b03f945f32b29
#
_entry.id   c8dc94b86f73ff3b965b03f945f32b29
#
_cell.length_a   1.000
_cell.length_b   1.000
_cell.length_c   1.000
_cell.angle_alpha   90.00
_cell.angle_beta   90.00
_cell.angle_gamma   90.00
#
_symmetry.space_group_name_H-M   'P 1'
#
loop_
_entity.id
_entity.type
_entity.pdbx_description
1 polymer ?
#
loop_
_entity_poly.entity_id
_entity_poly.type
_entity_poly.pdbx_seq_one_letter_code
_entity_poly.pdbx_strand_id
1 'polypeptide(L)'
;MHARNGWVQGYNAQAVTTGEQVIVAAELTQHTNDLQQLRPMLAATAATLMAAGIPQRPGTLLADCGYWSIANLTEIPDAPQLLIPPAKHGRQGKPRKDGNPSASRSDGLRAAMTAKLASADGKALYALRRQTIEPVFGQIKDVRGARRFLRRGLAACEAEWKLLCGTHNLLKLWRHTRSRPAPTPLAA
;
A
#
# COMPACT_ATOMS: atom_id res chain seq x y z
N MET A 1 -14.74 4.05 -13.40
CA MET A 1 -14.46 2.75 -12.75
C MET A 1 -15.77 1.99 -12.58
N HIS A 2 -15.78 0.68 -12.79
CA HIS A 2 -16.94 -0.16 -12.52
C HIS A 2 -16.91 -0.56 -11.05
N ALA A 3 -17.89 -0.13 -10.26
CA ALA A 3 -18.07 -0.48 -8.86
C ALA A 3 -19.23 -1.47 -8.71
N ARG A 4 -19.40 -2.04 -7.51
CA ARG A 4 -20.46 -3.02 -7.22
C ARG A 4 -21.87 -2.48 -7.54
N ASN A 5 -22.06 -1.18 -7.44
CA ASN A 5 -23.35 -0.49 -7.63
C ASN A 5 -23.41 0.31 -8.94
N GLY A 6 -22.58 -0.02 -9.94
CA GLY A 6 -22.57 0.64 -11.25
C GLY A 6 -21.28 1.40 -11.57
N TRP A 7 -21.34 2.31 -12.55
CA TRP A 7 -20.20 3.10 -12.98
C TRP A 7 -19.97 4.28 -12.03
N VAL A 8 -18.76 4.40 -11.51
CA VAL A 8 -18.32 5.52 -10.68
C VAL A 8 -17.22 6.28 -11.42
N GLN A 9 -17.41 7.60 -11.55
CA GLN A 9 -16.32 8.48 -11.94
C GLN A 9 -15.44 8.73 -10.71
N GLY A 10 -14.24 8.21 -10.71
CA GLY A 10 -13.34 8.29 -9.55
C GLY A 10 -11.91 7.97 -9.92
N TYR A 11 -11.02 8.27 -9.00
CA TYR A 11 -9.61 7.95 -9.06
C TYR A 11 -9.29 6.83 -8.07
N ASN A 12 -8.21 6.10 -8.35
CA ASN A 12 -7.68 5.11 -7.44
C ASN A 12 -6.61 5.77 -6.56
N ALA A 13 -6.92 5.92 -5.26
CA ALA A 13 -6.04 6.54 -4.28
C ALA A 13 -5.14 5.48 -3.65
N GLN A 14 -3.84 5.67 -3.81
CA GLN A 14 -2.78 4.80 -3.32
C GLN A 14 -2.09 5.44 -2.11
N ALA A 15 -1.71 4.61 -1.13
CA ALA A 15 -0.89 5.04 0.00
C ALA A 15 0.02 3.90 0.48
N VAL A 16 1.21 4.26 0.93
CA VAL A 16 2.12 3.38 1.66
C VAL A 16 2.30 3.92 3.07
N THR A 17 2.18 3.06 4.08
CA THR A 17 2.31 3.43 5.49
C THR A 17 3.38 2.62 6.17
N THR A 18 4.01 3.21 7.19
CA THR A 18 4.84 2.47 8.16
C THR A 18 3.98 1.62 9.10
N GLY A 19 4.64 0.82 9.95
CA GLY A 19 3.97 0.07 11.03
C GLY A 19 3.20 0.97 12.00
N GLU A 20 3.70 2.19 12.22
CA GLU A 20 3.08 3.21 13.07
C GLU A 20 2.01 4.03 12.34
N GLN A 21 1.59 3.62 11.13
CA GLN A 21 0.56 4.29 10.34
C GLN A 21 0.98 5.70 9.85
N VAL A 22 2.26 5.99 9.72
CA VAL A 22 2.75 7.21 9.05
C VAL A 22 2.73 6.97 7.55
N ILE A 23 2.09 7.85 6.78
CA ILE A 23 2.01 7.76 5.32
C ILE A 23 3.32 8.26 4.73
N VAL A 24 4.04 7.39 4.02
CA VAL A 24 5.33 7.68 3.39
C VAL A 24 5.23 7.84 1.87
N ALA A 25 4.13 7.40 1.26
CA ALA A 25 3.82 7.70 -0.14
C ALA A 25 2.31 7.83 -0.32
N ALA A 26 1.88 8.78 -1.16
CA ALA A 26 0.48 9.04 -1.46
C ALA A 26 0.37 9.50 -2.92
N GLU A 27 -0.25 8.69 -3.76
CA GLU A 27 -0.41 8.96 -5.18
C GLU A 27 -1.86 8.73 -5.62
N LEU A 28 -2.25 9.38 -6.70
CA LEU A 28 -3.57 9.23 -7.28
C LEU A 28 -3.45 8.78 -8.75
N THR A 29 -4.20 7.76 -9.14
CA THR A 29 -4.14 7.24 -10.50
C THR A 29 -5.51 7.06 -11.12
N GLN A 30 -5.57 7.07 -12.45
CA GLN A 30 -6.76 6.74 -13.23
C GLN A 30 -6.87 5.24 -13.55
N HIS A 31 -5.85 4.45 -13.22
CA HIS A 31 -5.91 3.00 -13.39
C HIS A 31 -6.96 2.38 -12.48
N THR A 32 -7.79 1.52 -13.04
CA THR A 32 -8.92 0.88 -12.34
C THR A 32 -8.50 -0.27 -11.42
N ASN A 33 -7.25 -0.72 -11.53
CA ASN A 33 -6.68 -1.80 -10.75
C ASN A 33 -5.28 -1.43 -10.24
N ASP A 34 -4.76 -2.21 -9.28
CA ASP A 34 -3.50 -1.94 -8.60
C ASP A 34 -2.30 -2.67 -9.23
N LEU A 35 -2.52 -3.45 -10.28
CA LEU A 35 -1.50 -4.33 -10.87
C LEU A 35 -0.21 -3.60 -11.27
N GLN A 36 -0.33 -2.35 -11.72
CA GLN A 36 0.81 -1.54 -12.18
C GLN A 36 1.25 -0.50 -11.14
N GLN A 37 0.61 -0.46 -9.96
CA GLN A 37 0.86 0.61 -8.99
C GLN A 37 2.01 0.30 -8.00
N LEU A 38 2.46 -0.94 -7.89
CA LEU A 38 3.50 -1.32 -6.93
C LEU A 38 4.83 -0.60 -7.19
N ARG A 39 5.30 -0.60 -8.43
CA ARG A 39 6.57 0.05 -8.81
C ARG A 39 6.53 1.58 -8.59
N PRO A 40 5.52 2.33 -9.06
CA PRO A 40 5.40 3.75 -8.75
C PRO A 40 5.36 4.05 -7.25
N MET A 41 4.63 3.25 -6.47
CA MET A 41 4.52 3.45 -5.02
C MET A 41 5.83 3.18 -4.29
N LEU A 42 6.61 2.19 -4.70
CA LEU A 42 7.96 1.95 -4.16
C LEU A 42 8.91 3.10 -4.51
N ALA A 43 8.85 3.61 -5.73
CA ALA A 43 9.66 4.77 -6.15
C ALA A 43 9.29 6.03 -5.34
N ALA A 44 8.00 6.32 -5.17
CA ALA A 44 7.52 7.43 -4.36
C ALA A 44 7.93 7.28 -2.88
N THR A 45 7.87 6.06 -2.34
CA THR A 45 8.35 5.77 -0.98
C THR A 45 9.83 6.05 -0.83
N ALA A 46 10.65 5.57 -1.76
CA ALA A 46 12.10 5.80 -1.74
C ALA A 46 12.43 7.30 -1.83
N ALA A 47 11.77 8.03 -2.72
CA ALA A 47 11.95 9.48 -2.86
C ALA A 47 11.59 10.24 -1.57
N THR A 48 10.49 9.89 -0.92
CA THR A 48 10.06 10.50 0.34
C THR A 48 11.04 10.23 1.47
N LEU A 49 11.49 8.98 1.63
CA LEU A 49 12.47 8.61 2.65
C LEU A 49 13.79 9.33 2.43
N MET A 50 14.26 9.42 1.19
CA MET A 50 15.49 10.14 0.83
C MET A 50 15.39 11.64 1.12
N ALA A 51 14.25 12.27 0.79
CA ALA A 51 13.99 13.67 1.10
C ALA A 51 13.92 13.95 2.62
N ALA A 52 13.51 12.94 3.41
CA ALA A 52 13.50 13.00 4.87
C ALA A 52 14.86 12.67 5.52
N GLY A 53 15.91 12.43 4.74
CA GLY A 53 17.22 12.03 5.25
C GLY A 53 17.27 10.62 5.83
N ILE A 54 16.35 9.75 5.44
CA ILE A 54 16.24 8.34 5.89
C ILE A 54 16.76 7.44 4.76
N PRO A 55 18.02 6.99 4.80
CA PRO A 55 18.60 6.17 3.74
C PRO A 55 18.12 4.70 3.77
N GLN A 56 17.46 4.29 4.86
CA GLN A 56 16.99 2.91 5.04
C GLN A 56 15.85 2.60 4.10
N ARG A 57 15.96 1.49 3.39
CA ARG A 57 14.88 0.95 2.55
C ARG A 57 13.93 0.09 3.38
N PRO A 58 12.64 0.01 3.02
CA PRO A 58 11.71 -0.93 3.64
C PRO A 58 12.22 -2.38 3.52
N GLY A 59 12.27 -3.12 4.62
CA GLY A 59 12.67 -4.54 4.58
C GLY A 59 11.55 -5.44 4.06
N THR A 60 10.30 -5.15 4.41
CA THR A 60 9.12 -5.91 4.00
C THR A 60 7.99 -4.97 3.59
N LEU A 61 7.31 -5.31 2.49
CA LEU A 61 6.11 -4.63 2.01
C LEU A 61 4.93 -5.60 2.00
N LEU A 62 3.84 -5.17 2.62
CA LEU A 62 2.57 -5.89 2.67
C LEU A 62 1.59 -5.23 1.71
N ALA A 63 1.04 -5.97 0.75
CA ALA A 63 0.03 -5.45 -0.15
C ALA A 63 -1.14 -6.45 -0.29
N ASP A 64 -2.26 -6.00 -0.83
CA ASP A 64 -3.39 -6.89 -1.08
C ASP A 64 -3.24 -7.66 -2.40
N CYS A 65 -4.20 -8.53 -2.66
CA CYS A 65 -4.19 -9.35 -3.86
C CYS A 65 -4.37 -8.56 -5.18
N GLY A 66 -4.77 -7.29 -5.10
CA GLY A 66 -4.89 -6.39 -6.25
C GLY A 66 -3.53 -6.10 -6.89
N TYR A 67 -2.46 -6.15 -6.12
CA TYR A 67 -1.08 -5.96 -6.58
C TYR A 67 -0.43 -7.24 -7.11
N TRP A 68 -1.12 -8.39 -7.06
CA TRP A 68 -0.55 -9.66 -7.50
C TRP A 68 -0.32 -9.69 -9.01
N SER A 69 0.93 -9.64 -9.44
CA SER A 69 1.34 -9.91 -10.83
C SER A 69 2.74 -10.53 -10.86
N ILE A 70 3.05 -11.26 -11.94
CA ILE A 70 4.38 -11.83 -12.13
C ILE A 70 5.40 -10.70 -12.18
N ALA A 71 5.13 -9.65 -12.96
CA ALA A 71 6.01 -8.50 -13.10
C ALA A 71 6.34 -7.84 -11.74
N ASN A 72 5.35 -7.64 -10.87
CA ASN A 72 5.58 -7.09 -9.53
C ASN A 72 6.46 -7.99 -8.66
N LEU A 73 6.40 -9.31 -8.85
CA LEU A 73 7.15 -10.26 -8.03
C LEU A 73 8.56 -10.51 -8.55
N THR A 74 8.84 -10.26 -9.85
CA THR A 74 10.09 -10.68 -10.48
C THR A 74 10.88 -9.59 -11.20
N GLU A 75 10.25 -8.44 -11.49
CA GLU A 75 10.84 -7.43 -12.37
C GLU A 75 11.12 -6.08 -11.66
N ILE A 76 10.87 -5.99 -10.35
CA ILE A 76 11.18 -4.77 -9.59
C ILE A 76 12.59 -4.94 -9.01
N PRO A 77 13.58 -4.17 -9.49
CA PRO A 77 14.94 -4.22 -8.96
C PRO A 77 14.95 -3.80 -7.48
N ASP A 78 15.75 -4.45 -6.66
CA ASP A 78 15.91 -4.13 -5.24
C ASP A 78 14.59 -4.03 -4.46
N ALA A 79 13.57 -4.78 -4.88
CA ALA A 79 12.31 -4.82 -4.16
C ALA A 79 12.51 -5.31 -2.73
N PRO A 80 11.77 -4.74 -1.76
CA PRO A 80 11.72 -5.30 -0.41
C PRO A 80 11.12 -6.70 -0.44
N GLN A 81 11.18 -7.41 0.67
CA GLN A 81 10.44 -8.67 0.80
C GLN A 81 8.95 -8.42 0.58
N LEU A 82 8.38 -8.95 -0.50
CA LEU A 82 6.96 -8.79 -0.81
C LEU A 82 6.13 -9.89 -0.14
N LEU A 83 5.02 -9.50 0.49
CA LEU A 83 3.96 -10.37 0.97
C LEU A 83 2.64 -9.92 0.34
N ILE A 84 2.28 -10.56 -0.78
CA ILE A 84 1.11 -10.25 -1.61
C ILE A 84 0.33 -11.54 -1.81
N PRO A 85 -0.89 -11.69 -1.27
CA PRO A 85 -1.68 -12.90 -1.47
C PRO A 85 -1.97 -13.11 -2.96
N PRO A 86 -1.83 -14.33 -3.47
CA PRO A 86 -2.29 -14.63 -4.82
C PRO A 86 -3.79 -14.39 -4.94
N ALA A 87 -4.22 -13.75 -6.03
CA ALA A 87 -5.64 -13.58 -6.32
C ALA A 87 -6.36 -14.95 -6.37
N LYS A 88 -7.56 -15.06 -5.80
CA LYS A 88 -8.36 -16.28 -5.87
C LYS A 88 -8.68 -16.62 -7.33
N HIS A 89 -8.58 -17.90 -7.71
CA HIS A 89 -8.75 -18.39 -9.09
C HIS A 89 -10.07 -17.98 -9.79
N GLY A 90 -11.06 -17.46 -9.08
CA GLY A 90 -12.37 -17.12 -9.65
C GLY A 90 -12.45 -15.81 -10.44
N ARG A 91 -11.38 -14.99 -10.49
CA ARG A 91 -11.34 -13.74 -11.27
C ARG A 91 -10.37 -13.74 -12.46
N GLN A 92 -9.51 -14.72 -12.54
CA GLN A 92 -8.67 -14.98 -13.71
C GLN A 92 -9.18 -16.30 -14.29
N GLY A 93 -9.68 -16.29 -15.51
CA GLY A 93 -10.37 -17.38 -16.19
C GLY A 93 -9.83 -18.78 -15.90
N LYS A 94 -10.64 -19.80 -16.20
CA LYS A 94 -10.33 -21.23 -16.00
C LYS A 94 -8.88 -21.54 -16.37
N PRO A 95 -8.19 -22.44 -15.62
CA PRO A 95 -6.82 -22.84 -15.97
C PRO A 95 -6.80 -23.27 -17.43
N ARG A 96 -6.01 -22.59 -18.24
CA ARG A 96 -5.76 -23.01 -19.62
C ARG A 96 -4.98 -24.32 -19.54
N LYS A 97 -5.50 -25.35 -20.18
CA LYS A 97 -4.92 -26.69 -20.25
C LYS A 97 -3.68 -26.80 -21.17
N ASP A 98 -3.15 -25.70 -21.63
CA ASP A 98 -2.10 -25.69 -22.63
C ASP A 98 -0.77 -25.60 -21.89
N GLY A 99 0.14 -26.52 -22.20
CA GLY A 99 1.50 -26.63 -21.63
C GLY A 99 2.41 -25.42 -21.88
N ASN A 100 1.92 -24.22 -21.56
CA ASN A 100 2.65 -22.97 -21.72
C ASN A 100 3.63 -22.79 -20.54
N PRO A 101 4.95 -22.63 -20.79
CA PRO A 101 5.96 -22.38 -19.76
C PRO A 101 5.64 -21.21 -18.82
N SER A 102 4.89 -20.22 -19.30
CA SER A 102 4.39 -19.08 -18.52
C SER A 102 3.40 -19.50 -17.43
N ALA A 103 2.57 -20.52 -17.66
CA ALA A 103 1.62 -21.03 -16.67
C ALA A 103 2.38 -21.74 -15.52
N SER A 104 3.39 -22.55 -15.84
CA SER A 104 4.21 -23.25 -14.84
C SER A 104 4.97 -22.27 -13.92
N ARG A 105 5.53 -21.18 -14.48
CA ARG A 105 6.21 -20.13 -13.68
C ARG A 105 5.23 -19.40 -12.77
N SER A 106 4.03 -19.08 -13.24
CA SER A 106 2.96 -18.47 -12.46
C SER A 106 2.54 -19.35 -11.28
N ASP A 107 2.40 -20.65 -11.51
CA ASP A 107 1.97 -21.60 -10.48
C ASP A 107 3.07 -21.81 -9.42
N GLY A 108 4.33 -21.85 -9.83
CA GLY A 108 5.47 -21.91 -8.89
C GLY A 108 5.56 -20.68 -7.99
N LEU A 109 5.42 -19.47 -8.54
CA LEU A 109 5.40 -18.23 -7.76
C LEU A 109 4.21 -18.17 -6.81
N ARG A 110 3.04 -18.63 -7.26
CA ARG A 110 1.84 -18.72 -6.45
C ARG A 110 2.01 -19.67 -5.27
N ALA A 111 2.52 -20.86 -5.52
CA ALA A 111 2.79 -21.86 -4.48
C ALA A 111 3.82 -21.34 -3.46
N ALA A 112 4.90 -20.73 -3.91
CA ALA A 112 5.93 -20.14 -3.05
C ALA A 112 5.36 -19.02 -2.16
N MET A 113 4.57 -18.11 -2.71
CA MET A 113 3.95 -17.03 -1.93
C MET A 113 2.91 -17.56 -0.96
N THR A 114 2.12 -18.56 -1.36
CA THR A 114 1.13 -19.22 -0.48
C THR A 114 1.84 -19.89 0.70
N ALA A 115 2.93 -20.62 0.46
CA ALA A 115 3.71 -21.24 1.51
C ALA A 115 4.33 -20.19 2.46
N LYS A 116 4.88 -19.10 1.90
CA LYS A 116 5.42 -17.99 2.67
C LYS A 116 4.37 -17.33 3.59
N LEU A 117 3.18 -17.07 3.07
CA LEU A 117 2.08 -16.49 3.85
C LEU A 117 1.49 -17.50 4.86
N ALA A 118 1.65 -18.80 4.64
CA ALA A 118 1.18 -19.85 5.55
C ALA A 118 2.17 -20.11 6.71
N SER A 119 3.43 -19.68 6.61
CA SER A 119 4.40 -19.79 7.70
C SER A 119 3.98 -18.97 8.92
N ALA A 120 4.51 -19.28 10.10
CA ALA A 120 4.21 -18.54 11.34
C ALA A 120 4.56 -17.05 11.19
N ASP A 121 5.77 -16.74 10.69
CA ASP A 121 6.23 -15.37 10.48
C ASP A 121 5.43 -14.65 9.40
N GLY A 122 5.13 -15.34 8.29
CA GLY A 122 4.32 -14.77 7.20
C GLY A 122 2.92 -14.40 7.65
N LYS A 123 2.27 -15.24 8.45
CA LYS A 123 0.96 -14.95 9.06
C LYS A 123 1.03 -13.77 10.01
N ALA A 124 2.01 -13.75 10.92
CA ALA A 124 2.19 -12.67 11.88
C ALA A 124 2.43 -11.32 11.15
N LEU A 125 3.37 -11.29 10.21
CA LEU A 125 3.66 -10.09 9.43
C LEU A 125 2.45 -9.63 8.61
N TYR A 126 1.79 -10.54 7.89
CA TYR A 126 0.67 -10.16 7.02
C TYR A 126 -0.56 -9.66 7.83
N ALA A 127 -0.74 -10.15 9.06
CA ALA A 127 -1.79 -9.67 9.95
C ALA A 127 -1.64 -8.17 10.29
N LEU A 128 -0.41 -7.65 10.31
CA LEU A 128 -0.13 -6.22 10.55
C LEU A 128 -0.78 -5.31 9.51
N ARG A 129 -1.03 -5.81 8.28
CA ARG A 129 -1.65 -5.02 7.23
C ARG A 129 -2.98 -4.40 7.67
N ARG A 130 -3.82 -5.16 8.39
CA ARG A 130 -5.10 -4.66 8.90
C ARG A 130 -4.93 -3.57 9.96
N GLN A 131 -3.83 -3.59 10.68
CA GLN A 131 -3.53 -2.63 11.75
C GLN A 131 -2.81 -1.37 11.22
N THR A 132 -2.23 -1.43 10.03
CA THR A 132 -1.45 -0.34 9.45
C THR A 132 -2.24 0.49 8.45
N ILE A 133 -2.69 -0.08 7.35
CA ILE A 133 -3.28 0.68 6.23
C ILE A 133 -4.80 0.88 6.37
N GLU A 134 -5.53 -0.12 6.87
CA GLU A 134 -7.00 -0.03 6.96
C GLU A 134 -7.45 1.09 7.90
N PRO A 135 -6.87 1.29 9.11
CA PRO A 135 -7.22 2.39 9.99
C PRO A 135 -6.90 3.78 9.39
N VAL A 136 -5.85 3.89 8.58
CA VAL A 136 -5.49 5.14 7.89
C VAL A 136 -6.59 5.54 6.92
N PHE A 137 -7.02 4.62 6.05
CA PHE A 137 -8.14 4.89 5.14
C PHE A 137 -9.46 5.13 5.88
N GLY A 138 -9.74 4.38 6.95
CA GLY A 138 -10.90 4.59 7.81
C GLY A 138 -10.90 5.99 8.43
N GLN A 139 -9.76 6.43 8.97
CA GLN A 139 -9.64 7.78 9.54
C GLN A 139 -9.86 8.87 8.48
N ILE A 140 -9.27 8.74 7.30
CA ILE A 140 -9.44 9.73 6.22
C ILE A 140 -10.88 9.75 5.71
N LYS A 141 -11.45 8.57 5.41
CA LYS A 141 -12.76 8.47 4.77
C LYS A 141 -13.92 8.68 5.74
N ASP A 142 -13.85 8.07 6.92
CA ASP A 142 -14.99 8.01 7.84
C ASP A 142 -14.93 9.10 8.91
N VAL A 143 -13.79 9.25 9.59
CA VAL A 143 -13.65 10.22 10.68
C VAL A 143 -13.57 11.66 10.14
N ARG A 144 -12.85 11.86 9.02
CA ARG A 144 -12.69 13.19 8.40
C ARG A 144 -13.69 13.46 7.27
N GLY A 145 -14.55 12.50 6.94
CA GLY A 145 -15.57 12.63 5.92
C GLY A 145 -15.05 12.71 4.47
N ALA A 146 -13.76 12.45 4.21
CA ALA A 146 -13.16 12.56 2.90
C ALA A 146 -13.44 11.31 2.03
N ARG A 147 -14.72 10.97 1.86
CA ARG A 147 -15.18 9.84 1.04
C ARG A 147 -15.19 10.15 -0.46
N ARG A 148 -15.10 11.41 -0.82
CA ARG A 148 -15.08 11.91 -2.20
C ARG A 148 -14.16 13.11 -2.29
N PHE A 149 -13.54 13.29 -3.46
CA PHE A 149 -12.80 14.52 -3.74
C PHE A 149 -13.77 15.69 -3.95
N LEU A 150 -13.40 16.86 -3.45
CA LEU A 150 -14.15 18.10 -3.61
C LEU A 150 -13.73 18.82 -4.89
N ARG A 151 -12.55 18.49 -5.42
CA ARG A 151 -12.00 19.07 -6.65
C ARG A 151 -12.24 18.17 -7.86
N ARG A 152 -12.00 18.72 -9.06
CA ARG A 152 -12.09 18.00 -10.34
C ARG A 152 -10.76 18.04 -11.07
N GLY A 153 -10.51 17.00 -11.87
CA GLY A 153 -9.24 16.80 -12.58
C GLY A 153 -8.19 16.10 -11.72
N LEU A 154 -7.33 15.32 -12.39
CA LEU A 154 -6.37 14.45 -11.70
C LEU A 154 -5.43 15.24 -10.81
N ALA A 155 -4.78 16.28 -11.32
CA ALA A 155 -3.80 17.07 -10.56
C ALA A 155 -4.40 17.75 -9.32
N ALA A 156 -5.62 18.29 -9.43
CA ALA A 156 -6.29 18.94 -8.31
C ALA A 156 -6.73 17.93 -7.25
N CYS A 157 -7.25 16.77 -7.65
CA CYS A 157 -7.62 15.68 -6.73
C CYS A 157 -6.37 15.04 -6.10
N GLU A 158 -5.27 14.95 -6.82
CA GLU A 158 -3.98 14.47 -6.30
C GLU A 158 -3.44 15.41 -5.21
N ALA A 159 -3.48 16.72 -5.44
CA ALA A 159 -3.09 17.70 -4.42
C ALA A 159 -4.00 17.59 -3.18
N GLU A 160 -5.31 17.40 -3.37
CA GLU A 160 -6.25 17.17 -2.26
C GLU A 160 -5.92 15.87 -1.51
N TRP A 161 -5.61 14.78 -2.22
CA TRP A 161 -5.20 13.51 -1.60
C TRP A 161 -3.93 13.65 -0.78
N LYS A 162 -2.90 14.29 -1.34
CA LYS A 162 -1.63 14.56 -0.64
C LYS A 162 -1.84 15.45 0.60
N LEU A 163 -2.72 16.44 0.54
CA LEU A 163 -3.07 17.27 1.70
C LEU A 163 -3.77 16.45 2.80
N LEU A 164 -4.72 15.60 2.44
CA LEU A 164 -5.39 14.71 3.40
C LEU A 164 -4.40 13.76 4.08
N CYS A 165 -3.48 13.18 3.32
CA CYS A 165 -2.40 12.33 3.85
C CYS A 165 -1.43 13.10 4.75
N GLY A 166 -1.03 14.31 4.34
CA GLY A 166 -0.18 15.20 5.14
C GLY A 166 -0.83 15.58 6.48
N THR A 167 -2.12 15.93 6.47
CA THR A 167 -2.84 16.24 7.72
C THR A 167 -3.03 15.02 8.62
N HIS A 168 -3.09 13.79 8.06
CA HIS A 168 -3.04 12.56 8.85
C HIS A 168 -1.69 12.44 9.58
N ASN A 169 -0.57 12.65 8.88
CA ASN A 169 0.77 12.58 9.47
C ASN A 169 0.97 13.66 10.55
N LEU A 170 0.48 14.88 10.32
CA LEU A 170 0.52 15.95 11.33
C LEU A 170 -0.21 15.56 12.63
N LEU A 171 -1.36 14.93 12.52
CA LEU A 171 -2.08 14.43 13.70
C LEU A 171 -1.30 13.32 14.42
N LYS A 172 -0.63 12.43 13.68
CA LYS A 172 0.25 11.40 14.26
C LYS A 172 1.41 12.03 15.00
N LEU A 173 2.09 12.99 14.38
CA LEU A 173 3.20 13.74 15.00
C LEU A 173 2.75 14.45 16.27
N TRP A 174 1.63 15.17 16.22
CA TRP A 174 1.09 15.88 17.37
C TRP A 174 0.75 14.93 18.54
N ARG A 175 0.15 13.78 18.28
CA ARG A 175 -0.13 12.77 19.30
C ARG A 175 1.16 12.19 19.89
N HIS A 176 2.15 11.91 19.06
CA HIS A 176 3.44 11.39 19.49
C HIS A 176 4.18 12.39 20.39
N THR A 177 4.19 13.68 20.04
CA THR A 177 4.85 14.72 20.85
C THR A 177 4.17 14.90 22.21
N ARG A 178 2.86 14.73 22.29
CA ARG A 178 2.12 14.83 23.56
C ARG A 178 2.25 13.60 24.45
N SER A 179 2.48 12.43 23.90
CA SER A 179 2.68 11.21 24.67
C SER A 179 4.10 11.04 25.23
N ARG A 180 5.05 11.89 24.80
CA ARG A 180 6.41 11.87 25.38
C ARG A 180 6.38 12.55 26.75
N PRO A 181 6.93 11.92 27.81
CA PRO A 181 7.14 12.60 29.08
C PRO A 181 8.02 13.84 28.83
N ALA A 182 7.74 14.91 29.59
CA ALA A 182 8.59 16.10 29.54
C ALA A 182 10.06 15.71 29.81
N PRO A 183 11.03 16.27 29.10
CA PRO A 183 12.43 16.00 29.40
C PRO A 183 12.68 16.36 30.87
N THR A 184 13.26 15.40 31.63
CA THR A 184 13.68 15.64 32.99
C THR A 184 14.66 16.81 32.96
N PRO A 185 14.47 17.92 33.75
CA PRO A 185 15.45 18.97 33.78
C PRO A 185 16.78 18.39 34.21
N LEU A 186 17.84 18.67 33.44
CA LEU A 186 19.20 18.37 33.84
C LEU A 186 19.41 19.04 35.20
N ALA A 187 19.70 18.21 36.23
CA ALA A 187 20.11 18.72 37.51
C ALA A 187 21.38 19.60 37.31
N ALA A 188 21.29 20.85 37.75
CA ALA A 188 22.38 21.81 37.67
C ALA A 188 23.47 21.46 38.68
#